data_ce935a8378f5c1caaa26bd8a3447df12
#
_entry.id   ce935a8378f5c1caaa26bd8a3447df12
#
_cell.length_a   1.000
_cell.length_b   1.000
_cell.length_c   1.000
_cell.angle_alpha   90.00
_cell.angle_beta   90.00
_cell.angle_gamma   90.00
#
_symmetry.space_group_name_H-M   'P 1'
#
loop_
_entity.id
_entity.type
_entity.pdbx_description
1 polymer ?
#
loop_
_entity_poly.entity_id
_entity_poly.type
_entity_poly.pdbx_seq_one_letter_code
_entity_poly.pdbx_strand_id
1 'polypeptide(L)'
;MEKLVRIEELSINSLDPNKRALIEQAKQARDSSYAPFSEFYVGCSVLHENGHIGMGSNQENASFPSGLCAERVALFESSKNLEHNKVIEIAIYAESNKYEVPKVLVPCAGCLQVISDIQVRQKSPIKVYMWDGGEVVFCASDVSQFLPFHFELNRK
;
A
#
# COMPACT_ATOMS: atom_id res chain seq x y z
N MET A 1 -21.83 3.32 18.22
CA MET A 1 -21.34 2.24 17.31
C MET A 1 -19.84 2.11 17.52
N GLU A 2 -19.36 0.93 17.87
CA GLU A 2 -17.93 0.65 18.07
C GLU A 2 -17.43 -0.21 16.91
N LYS A 3 -16.26 0.09 16.38
CA LYS A 3 -15.53 -0.77 15.44
C LYS A 3 -14.17 -1.12 16.04
N LEU A 4 -13.89 -2.41 16.14
CA LEU A 4 -12.58 -2.90 16.54
C LEU A 4 -11.65 -2.89 15.31
N VAL A 5 -10.47 -2.32 15.47
CA VAL A 5 -9.40 -2.37 14.46
C VAL A 5 -8.30 -3.34 14.93
N ARG A 6 -7.71 -4.07 13.99
CA ARG A 6 -6.65 -5.05 14.26
C ARG A 6 -5.53 -4.93 13.25
N ILE A 7 -4.33 -4.72 13.73
CA ILE A 7 -3.09 -4.79 12.98
C ILE A 7 -2.28 -5.96 13.55
N GLU A 8 -1.88 -6.88 12.69
CA GLU A 8 -1.06 -8.04 13.07
C GLU A 8 0.42 -7.71 12.95
N GLU A 9 1.22 -8.21 13.87
CA GLU A 9 2.68 -8.17 13.83
C GLU A 9 3.20 -9.53 13.34
N LEU A 10 3.99 -9.51 12.27
CA LEU A 10 4.54 -10.70 11.64
C LEU A 10 6.07 -10.57 11.58
N SER A 11 6.80 -11.65 11.86
CA SER A 11 8.25 -11.66 11.59
C SER A 11 8.49 -11.82 10.10
N ILE A 12 9.32 -10.95 9.50
CA ILE A 12 9.71 -11.04 8.08
C ILE A 12 10.31 -12.42 7.76
N ASN A 13 11.01 -13.02 8.72
CA ASN A 13 11.65 -14.32 8.57
C ASN A 13 10.68 -15.50 8.60
N SER A 14 9.47 -15.33 9.17
CA SER A 14 8.43 -16.36 9.26
C SER A 14 7.41 -16.30 8.12
N LEU A 15 7.46 -15.26 7.28
CA LEU A 15 6.58 -15.14 6.13
C LEU A 15 6.88 -16.19 5.07
N ASP A 16 5.82 -16.67 4.40
CA ASP A 16 6.02 -17.53 3.24
C ASP A 16 6.80 -16.80 2.13
N PRO A 17 7.52 -17.56 1.26
CA PRO A 17 8.39 -16.96 0.25
C PRO A 17 7.70 -15.98 -0.68
N ASN A 18 6.42 -16.21 -1.03
CA ASN A 18 5.70 -15.32 -1.95
C ASN A 18 5.39 -13.96 -1.30
N LYS A 19 4.97 -13.98 -0.02
CA LYS A 19 4.73 -12.74 0.73
C LYS A 19 6.02 -11.97 0.98
N ARG A 20 7.09 -12.67 1.31
CA ARG A 20 8.41 -12.03 1.43
C ARG A 20 8.83 -11.39 0.11
N ALA A 21 8.67 -12.09 -1.03
CA ALA A 21 8.97 -11.55 -2.34
C ALA A 21 8.15 -10.28 -2.66
N LEU A 22 6.85 -10.26 -2.32
CA LEU A 22 6.01 -9.07 -2.48
C LEU A 22 6.55 -7.88 -1.69
N ILE A 23 6.93 -8.08 -0.43
CA ILE A 23 7.46 -7.03 0.45
C ILE A 23 8.83 -6.53 -0.06
N GLU A 24 9.71 -7.44 -0.48
CA GLU A 24 11.02 -7.09 -1.05
C GLU A 24 10.86 -6.31 -2.37
N GLN A 25 9.83 -6.61 -3.18
CA GLN A 25 9.53 -5.83 -4.38
C GLN A 25 9.05 -4.41 -4.06
N ALA A 26 8.33 -4.20 -2.96
CA ALA A 26 8.02 -2.85 -2.50
C ALA A 26 9.31 -2.08 -2.13
N LYS A 27 10.25 -2.74 -1.45
CA LYS A 27 11.57 -2.16 -1.17
C LYS A 27 12.34 -1.82 -2.45
N GLN A 28 12.33 -2.71 -3.43
CA GLN A 28 12.98 -2.47 -4.72
C GLN A 28 12.30 -1.31 -5.49
N ALA A 29 10.96 -1.23 -5.47
CA ALA A 29 10.23 -0.15 -6.13
C ALA A 29 10.64 1.23 -5.61
N ARG A 30 11.01 1.36 -4.32
CA ARG A 30 11.50 2.59 -3.70
C ARG A 30 12.73 3.18 -4.42
N ASP A 31 13.56 2.39 -5.08
CA ASP A 31 14.74 2.87 -5.80
C ASP A 31 14.39 3.85 -6.94
N SER A 32 13.14 3.80 -7.43
CA SER A 32 12.60 4.71 -8.46
C SER A 32 11.88 5.92 -7.87
N SER A 33 11.93 6.16 -6.58
CA SER A 33 11.29 7.31 -5.94
C SER A 33 11.93 8.62 -6.37
N TYR A 34 11.08 9.62 -6.63
CA TYR A 34 11.50 10.99 -6.83
C TYR A 34 10.97 11.86 -5.68
N ALA A 35 11.81 12.11 -4.68
CA ALA A 35 11.45 12.76 -3.42
C ALA A 35 12.43 13.88 -3.01
N PRO A 36 12.70 14.89 -3.90
CA PRO A 36 13.69 15.92 -3.64
C PRO A 36 13.28 16.92 -2.55
N PHE A 37 12.00 16.98 -2.19
CA PHE A 37 11.49 17.93 -1.21
C PHE A 37 11.38 17.32 0.19
N SER A 38 10.82 16.12 0.28
CA SER A 38 10.63 15.42 1.57
C SER A 38 11.83 14.59 2.00
N GLU A 39 12.61 14.06 1.05
CA GLU A 39 13.63 13.03 1.31
C GLU A 39 13.05 11.79 2.00
N PHE A 40 11.77 11.52 1.74
CA PHE A 40 11.04 10.35 2.22
C PHE A 40 10.69 9.46 1.02
N TYR A 41 11.35 8.32 0.92
CA TYR A 41 11.31 7.44 -0.25
C TYR A 41 10.42 6.26 0.02
N VAL A 42 9.39 6.08 -0.79
CA VAL A 42 8.38 5.04 -0.62
C VAL A 42 8.28 4.18 -1.86
N GLY A 43 8.21 2.87 -1.66
CA GLY A 43 7.86 1.90 -2.68
C GLY A 43 6.61 1.12 -2.30
N CYS A 44 5.85 0.74 -3.30
CA CYS A 44 4.65 -0.08 -3.18
C CYS A 44 4.67 -1.20 -4.23
N SER A 45 4.30 -2.39 -3.82
CA SER A 45 4.03 -3.53 -4.70
C SER A 45 2.59 -3.99 -4.55
N VAL A 46 1.97 -4.44 -5.64
CA VAL A 46 0.55 -4.81 -5.74
C VAL A 46 0.46 -6.18 -6.36
N LEU A 47 -0.02 -7.17 -5.60
CA LEU A 47 -0.22 -8.55 -6.07
C LEU A 47 -1.64 -8.75 -6.59
N HIS A 48 -1.73 -9.30 -7.78
CA HIS A 48 -2.98 -9.71 -8.43
C HIS A 48 -3.29 -11.21 -8.28
N GLU A 49 -4.55 -11.58 -8.47
CA GLU A 49 -5.01 -12.98 -8.42
C GLU A 49 -4.23 -13.91 -9.37
N ASN A 50 -3.84 -13.42 -10.54
CA ASN A 50 -3.07 -14.19 -11.53
C ASN A 50 -1.56 -14.29 -11.20
N GLY A 51 -1.12 -13.76 -10.05
CA GLY A 51 0.29 -13.75 -9.63
C GLY A 51 1.11 -12.59 -10.20
N HIS A 52 0.55 -11.74 -11.05
CA HIS A 52 1.23 -10.52 -11.52
C HIS A 52 1.47 -9.56 -10.36
N ILE A 53 2.64 -8.92 -10.33
CA ILE A 53 2.98 -7.90 -9.36
C ILE A 53 3.27 -6.58 -10.09
N GLY A 54 2.42 -5.58 -9.81
CA GLY A 54 2.66 -4.20 -10.18
C GLY A 54 3.50 -3.48 -9.14
N MET A 55 4.25 -2.46 -9.53
CA MET A 55 5.09 -1.67 -8.63
C MET A 55 4.89 -0.17 -8.85
N GLY A 56 5.09 0.62 -7.80
CA GLY A 56 5.08 2.07 -7.85
C GLY A 56 5.96 2.68 -6.78
N SER A 57 6.39 3.90 -7.00
CA SER A 57 7.15 4.70 -6.05
C SER A 57 6.58 6.11 -5.97
N ASN A 58 6.82 6.82 -4.85
CA ASN A 58 6.34 8.19 -4.72
C ASN A 58 7.05 9.12 -5.70
N GLN A 59 6.26 10.00 -6.32
CA GLN A 59 6.70 10.98 -7.31
C GLN A 59 6.29 12.36 -6.84
N GLU A 60 7.25 13.11 -6.32
CA GLU A 60 7.02 14.51 -5.92
C GLU A 60 7.05 15.43 -7.12
N ASN A 61 6.53 16.63 -6.95
CA ASN A 61 6.48 17.63 -8.00
C ASN A 61 6.63 19.03 -7.38
N ALA A 62 7.28 19.95 -8.09
CA ALA A 62 7.36 21.35 -7.67
C ALA A 62 5.96 22.00 -7.54
N SER A 63 4.99 21.55 -8.31
CA SER A 63 3.56 21.77 -8.06
C SER A 63 3.08 20.69 -7.09
N PHE A 64 3.17 20.92 -5.79
CA PHE A 64 2.92 19.91 -4.75
C PHE A 64 1.61 19.12 -4.90
N PRO A 65 0.47 19.73 -5.32
CA PRO A 65 -0.75 18.95 -5.56
C PRO A 65 -0.65 17.90 -6.68
N SER A 66 0.35 18.00 -7.56
CA SER A 66 0.56 17.06 -8.68
C SER A 66 1.35 15.81 -8.26
N GLY A 67 1.96 15.81 -7.08
CA GLY A 67 2.68 14.66 -6.55
C GLY A 67 1.76 13.49 -6.21
N LEU A 68 2.28 12.27 -6.32
CA LEU A 68 1.57 11.03 -5.97
C LEU A 68 2.38 10.17 -5.01
N CYS A 69 1.69 9.57 -4.04
CA CYS A 69 2.26 8.53 -3.19
C CYS A 69 2.46 7.23 -3.99
N ALA A 70 3.41 6.40 -3.56
CA ALA A 70 3.75 5.13 -4.18
C ALA A 70 2.55 4.21 -4.39
N GLU A 71 1.67 4.13 -3.38
CA GLU A 71 0.46 3.30 -3.41
C GLU A 71 -0.48 3.72 -4.54
N ARG A 72 -0.69 5.03 -4.76
CA ARG A 72 -1.55 5.51 -5.84
C ARG A 72 -0.93 5.29 -7.21
N VAL A 73 0.39 5.45 -7.34
CA VAL A 73 1.11 5.13 -8.60
C VAL A 73 0.91 3.67 -8.96
N ALA A 74 1.15 2.73 -8.01
CA ALA A 74 1.00 1.31 -8.23
C ALA A 74 -0.47 0.90 -8.46
N LEU A 75 -1.41 1.40 -7.65
CA LEU A 75 -2.82 1.02 -7.70
C LEU A 75 -3.56 1.53 -8.94
N PHE A 76 -3.27 2.74 -9.42
CA PHE A 76 -3.92 3.26 -10.63
C PHE A 76 -3.53 2.47 -11.88
N GLU A 77 -2.28 2.02 -11.97
CA GLU A 77 -1.86 1.10 -13.02
C GLU A 77 -2.52 -0.26 -12.86
N SER A 78 -2.49 -0.82 -11.65
CA SER A 78 -3.01 -2.14 -11.31
C SER A 78 -4.54 -2.25 -11.42
N SER A 79 -5.28 -1.15 -11.31
CA SER A 79 -6.75 -1.16 -11.29
C SER A 79 -7.41 -1.14 -12.69
N LYS A 80 -6.67 -1.21 -13.76
CA LYS A 80 -7.19 -1.13 -15.13
C LYS A 80 -8.08 -2.31 -15.54
N ASN A 81 -7.94 -3.46 -14.90
CA ASN A 81 -8.62 -4.70 -15.30
C ASN A 81 -9.16 -5.51 -14.11
N LEU A 82 -9.75 -4.84 -13.12
CA LEU A 82 -10.22 -5.45 -11.86
C LEU A 82 -11.32 -6.51 -12.07
N GLU A 83 -12.10 -6.43 -13.15
CA GLU A 83 -13.15 -7.41 -13.44
C GLU A 83 -12.59 -8.81 -13.73
N HIS A 84 -11.37 -8.87 -14.25
CA HIS A 84 -10.73 -10.12 -14.66
C HIS A 84 -9.48 -10.47 -13.84
N ASN A 85 -8.97 -9.53 -13.05
CA ASN A 85 -7.73 -9.71 -12.31
C ASN A 85 -7.69 -8.78 -11.09
N LYS A 86 -8.24 -9.25 -9.97
CA LYS A 86 -8.35 -8.47 -8.74
C LYS A 86 -7.00 -8.23 -8.08
N VAL A 87 -6.89 -7.13 -7.39
CA VAL A 87 -5.81 -6.86 -6.44
C VAL A 87 -6.12 -7.62 -5.14
N ILE A 88 -5.20 -8.44 -4.66
CA ILE A 88 -5.39 -9.25 -3.44
C ILE A 88 -4.54 -8.78 -2.26
N GLU A 89 -3.32 -8.33 -2.52
CA GLU A 89 -2.40 -7.86 -1.50
C GLU A 89 -1.60 -6.66 -2.00
N ILE A 90 -1.25 -5.77 -1.09
CA ILE A 90 -0.27 -4.70 -1.34
C ILE A 90 0.79 -4.72 -0.24
N ALA A 91 2.02 -4.36 -0.57
CA ALA A 91 3.06 -4.11 0.40
C ALA A 91 3.63 -2.70 0.20
N ILE A 92 4.00 -2.06 1.31
CA ILE A 92 4.52 -0.71 1.37
C ILE A 92 5.82 -0.73 2.16
N TYR A 93 6.84 -0.13 1.59
CA TYR A 93 8.14 0.07 2.22
C TYR A 93 8.51 1.55 2.17
N ALA A 94 9.10 2.07 3.22
CA ALA A 94 9.64 3.43 3.23
C ALA A 94 10.99 3.51 3.92
N GLU A 95 11.77 4.49 3.50
CA GLU A 95 12.98 4.95 4.19
C GLU A 95 13.15 6.46 4.04
N SER A 96 13.90 7.07 4.93
CA SER A 96 14.26 8.48 4.84
C SER A 96 15.61 8.74 5.48
N ASN A 97 16.36 9.68 4.91
CA ASN A 97 17.59 10.20 5.52
C ASN A 97 17.31 11.34 6.51
N LYS A 98 16.08 11.87 6.51
CA LYS A 98 15.72 13.08 7.24
C LYS A 98 14.72 12.83 8.38
N TYR A 99 13.88 11.83 8.23
CA TYR A 99 12.82 11.53 9.18
C TYR A 99 12.92 10.08 9.68
N GLU A 100 12.49 9.85 10.90
CA GLU A 100 12.25 8.51 11.40
C GLU A 100 11.01 7.92 10.72
N VAL A 101 11.13 6.72 10.16
CA VAL A 101 10.00 6.01 9.56
C VAL A 101 9.16 5.40 10.68
N PRO A 102 7.84 5.65 10.73
CA PRO A 102 6.98 5.03 11.72
C PRO A 102 7.00 3.50 11.60
N LYS A 103 7.07 2.78 12.72
CA LYS A 103 7.00 1.30 12.73
C LYS A 103 5.76 0.78 12.01
N VAL A 104 4.60 1.38 12.29
CA VAL A 104 3.36 1.11 11.54
C VAL A 104 3.25 2.15 10.43
N LEU A 105 3.72 1.80 9.24
CA LEU A 105 3.75 2.66 8.06
C LEU A 105 2.36 2.74 7.40
N VAL A 106 1.42 3.42 8.04
CA VAL A 106 0.05 3.54 7.56
C VAL A 106 -0.01 4.38 6.27
N PRO A 107 -0.72 3.91 5.22
CA PRO A 107 -0.98 4.73 4.03
C PRO A 107 -1.66 6.06 4.38
N CYS A 108 -1.36 7.12 3.66
CA CYS A 108 -2.04 8.40 3.88
C CYS A 108 -3.54 8.31 3.55
N ALA A 109 -4.35 9.24 4.07
CA ALA A 109 -5.81 9.21 3.92
C ALA A 109 -6.27 9.15 2.45
N GLY A 110 -5.55 9.83 1.52
CA GLY A 110 -5.84 9.75 0.09
C GLY A 110 -5.58 8.35 -0.50
N CYS A 111 -4.52 7.66 -0.05
CA CYS A 111 -4.23 6.29 -0.47
C CYS A 111 -5.24 5.31 0.11
N LEU A 112 -5.64 5.47 1.38
CA LEU A 112 -6.69 4.66 2.01
C LEU A 112 -8.01 4.77 1.26
N GLN A 113 -8.39 5.96 0.81
CA GLN A 113 -9.60 6.16 0.01
C GLN A 113 -9.51 5.42 -1.34
N VAL A 114 -8.36 5.43 -2.01
CA VAL A 114 -8.15 4.70 -3.28
C VAL A 114 -8.23 3.19 -3.06
N ILE A 115 -7.59 2.66 -2.01
CA ILE A 115 -7.67 1.23 -1.65
C ILE A 115 -9.14 0.85 -1.38
N SER A 116 -9.86 1.68 -0.62
CA SER A 116 -11.28 1.47 -0.30
C SER A 116 -12.14 1.40 -1.57
N ASP A 117 -11.99 2.36 -2.50
CA ASP A 117 -12.73 2.37 -3.76
C ASP A 117 -12.47 1.11 -4.60
N ILE A 118 -11.21 0.69 -4.69
CA ILE A 118 -10.85 -0.55 -5.41
C ILE A 118 -11.50 -1.77 -4.75
N GLN A 119 -11.46 -1.89 -3.42
CA GLN A 119 -12.15 -2.99 -2.70
C GLN A 119 -13.65 -3.03 -3.00
N VAL A 120 -14.31 -1.87 -3.01
CA VAL A 120 -15.74 -1.77 -3.35
C VAL A 120 -16.01 -2.21 -4.80
N ARG A 121 -15.20 -1.71 -5.75
CA ARG A 121 -15.33 -2.05 -7.19
C ARG A 121 -15.14 -3.53 -7.47
N GLN A 122 -14.14 -4.15 -6.86
CA GLN A 122 -13.84 -5.57 -7.05
C GLN A 122 -14.60 -6.51 -6.11
N LYS A 123 -15.33 -5.98 -5.12
CA LYS A 123 -16.10 -6.71 -4.09
C LYS A 123 -15.25 -7.73 -3.32
N SER A 124 -14.01 -7.38 -3.02
CA SER A 124 -13.10 -8.22 -2.23
C SER A 124 -12.08 -7.36 -1.50
N PRO A 125 -11.62 -7.80 -0.30
CA PRO A 125 -10.65 -7.07 0.50
C PRO A 125 -9.28 -7.07 -0.18
N ILE A 126 -8.45 -6.09 0.22
CA ILE A 126 -7.03 -6.00 -0.14
C ILE A 126 -6.25 -6.02 1.17
N LYS A 127 -5.41 -7.02 1.34
CA LYS A 127 -4.51 -7.11 2.50
C LYS A 127 -3.36 -6.13 2.34
N VAL A 128 -3.00 -5.44 3.43
CA VAL A 128 -1.97 -4.40 3.42
C VAL A 128 -0.82 -4.79 4.32
N TYR A 129 0.37 -4.94 3.75
CA TYR A 129 1.62 -5.13 4.47
C TYR A 129 2.38 -3.80 4.56
N MET A 130 2.92 -3.49 5.73
CA MET A 130 3.67 -2.27 6.02
C MET A 130 5.01 -2.65 6.63
N TRP A 131 6.11 -2.16 6.04
CA TRP A 131 7.45 -2.53 6.46
C TRP A 131 8.40 -1.33 6.47
N ASP A 132 9.13 -1.16 7.57
CA ASP A 132 10.16 -0.15 7.76
C ASP A 132 11.59 -0.68 7.52
N GLY A 133 11.74 -1.93 7.08
CA GLY A 133 13.02 -2.60 6.89
C GLY A 133 13.53 -3.37 8.11
N GLY A 134 12.81 -3.35 9.23
CA GLY A 134 13.13 -4.09 10.45
C GLY A 134 12.72 -5.56 10.43
N GLU A 135 12.72 -6.20 11.59
CA GLU A 135 12.34 -7.61 11.73
C GLU A 135 10.83 -7.85 11.70
N VAL A 136 10.03 -6.80 11.94
CA VAL A 136 8.57 -6.87 12.04
C VAL A 136 7.94 -6.25 10.82
N VAL A 137 6.98 -6.98 10.24
CA VAL A 137 6.05 -6.50 9.21
C VAL A 137 4.68 -6.36 9.86
N PHE A 138 4.06 -5.20 9.72
CA PHE A 138 2.68 -4.99 10.16
C PHE A 138 1.71 -5.34 9.03
N CYS A 139 0.60 -5.98 9.38
CA CYS A 139 -0.37 -6.47 8.41
C CYS A 139 -1.80 -6.12 8.82
N ALA A 140 -2.56 -5.53 7.89
CA ALA A 140 -3.99 -5.31 8.01
C ALA A 140 -4.75 -6.20 7.03
N SER A 141 -5.86 -6.81 7.47
CA SER A 141 -6.69 -7.69 6.63
C SER A 141 -7.34 -6.98 5.45
N ASP A 142 -7.61 -5.69 5.63
CA ASP A 142 -8.26 -4.82 4.65
C ASP A 142 -8.18 -3.35 5.09
N VAL A 143 -8.63 -2.44 4.24
CA VAL A 143 -8.58 -1.00 4.50
C VAL A 143 -9.43 -0.54 5.68
N SER A 144 -10.45 -1.30 6.09
CA SER A 144 -11.32 -0.92 7.21
C SER A 144 -10.61 -0.91 8.56
N GLN A 145 -9.43 -1.55 8.64
CA GLN A 145 -8.56 -1.50 9.82
C GLN A 145 -7.93 -0.12 10.02
N PHE A 146 -7.84 0.70 8.99
CA PHE A 146 -7.31 2.07 9.05
C PHE A 146 -8.40 3.12 8.88
N LEU A 147 -9.40 2.82 8.05
CA LEU A 147 -10.50 3.71 7.69
C LEU A 147 -11.83 3.00 7.98
N PRO A 148 -12.21 2.85 9.27
CA PRO A 148 -13.41 2.08 9.66
C PRO A 148 -14.72 2.68 9.15
N PHE A 149 -14.75 3.97 8.83
CA PHE A 149 -15.83 4.68 8.17
C PHE A 149 -15.25 5.38 6.96
N HIS A 150 -15.56 4.89 5.76
CA HIS A 150 -15.02 5.41 4.51
C HIS A 150 -16.14 5.92 3.61
N PHE A 151 -15.76 6.83 2.72
CA PHE A 151 -16.68 7.33 1.71
C PHE A 151 -16.82 6.32 0.58
N GLU A 152 -18.06 6.00 0.20
CA GLU A 152 -18.37 5.19 -0.96
C GLU A 152 -19.64 5.70 -1.67
N LEU A 153 -19.68 5.49 -2.98
CA LEU A 153 -20.84 5.80 -3.80
C LEU A 153 -21.61 4.52 -4.12
N ASN A 154 -22.75 4.34 -3.47
CA ASN A 154 -23.66 3.22 -3.74
C ASN A 154 -24.65 3.64 -4.83
N ARG A 155 -24.66 2.95 -5.98
CA ARG A 155 -25.71 3.12 -6.99
C ARG A 155 -27.02 2.56 -6.43
N LYS A 156 -28.11 3.31 -6.63
CA LYS A 156 -29.47 2.89 -6.33
C LYS A 156 -29.92 1.78 -7.27
#